data_bb580007d58642d85d909af31493a40a
#
_entry.id   bb580007d58642d85d909af31493a40a
#
_cell.length_a   1.000
_cell.length_b   1.000
_cell.length_c   1.000
_cell.angle_alpha   90.00
_cell.angle_beta   90.00
_cell.angle_gamma   90.00
#
_symmetry.space_group_name_H-M   'P 1'
#
loop_
_entity.id
_entity.type
_entity.pdbx_description
1 polymer ?
#
loop_
_entity_poly.entity_id
_entity_poly.type
_entity_poly.pdbx_seq_one_letter_code
_entity_poly.pdbx_strand_id
1 'polypeptide(L)'
;DLFITKLQQEAKSNEYLNELKEQDNYEEIKEYRDKLKEYEAHLRICGERNSYSKTDHDATFMHTKEDYYMKTGIFKPAYNVQLGVSDEYILYAKAYPNPGDTLTFIPFLESYRKAYGSYPKTPVADAGYGSYENYLYCVEHQMELVQKFLILVRK
;
A
#
# COMPACT_ATOMS: atom_id res chain seq x y z
N ASP A 1 -14.58 -15.06 -13.20
CA ASP A 1 -15.75 -14.32 -13.73
C ASP A 1 -16.53 -15.08 -14.78
N LEU A 2 -15.88 -15.62 -15.82
CA LEU A 2 -16.59 -16.32 -16.90
C LEU A 2 -17.28 -17.60 -16.43
N PHE A 3 -16.69 -18.33 -15.49
CA PHE A 3 -17.22 -19.58 -14.94
C PHE A 3 -18.41 -19.31 -14.01
N ILE A 4 -18.30 -18.31 -13.14
CA ILE A 4 -19.38 -17.90 -12.24
C ILE A 4 -20.55 -17.31 -13.03
N THR A 5 -20.28 -16.52 -14.08
CA THR A 5 -21.31 -15.98 -14.98
C THR A 5 -22.01 -17.08 -15.75
N LYS A 6 -21.29 -18.10 -16.21
CA LYS A 6 -21.87 -19.30 -16.83
C LYS A 6 -22.74 -20.09 -15.86
N LEU A 7 -22.26 -20.37 -14.64
CA LEU A 7 -23.04 -21.03 -13.60
C LEU A 7 -24.27 -20.23 -13.21
N GLN A 8 -24.20 -18.91 -13.18
CA GLN A 8 -25.38 -18.05 -12.92
C GLN A 8 -26.36 -18.01 -14.08
N GLN A 9 -25.91 -18.15 -15.33
CA GLN A 9 -26.77 -18.25 -16.50
C GLN A 9 -27.43 -19.63 -16.62
N GLU A 10 -26.69 -20.69 -16.33
CA GLU A 10 -27.23 -22.06 -16.32
C GLU A 10 -28.14 -22.31 -15.12
N ALA A 11 -27.87 -21.68 -13.96
CA ALA A 11 -28.73 -21.73 -12.77
C ALA A 11 -30.05 -20.95 -12.91
N LYS A 12 -30.28 -20.25 -14.02
CA LYS A 12 -31.54 -19.57 -14.31
C LYS A 12 -32.67 -20.52 -14.74
N SER A 13 -32.36 -21.78 -15.12
CA SER A 13 -33.40 -22.78 -15.24
C SER A 13 -33.76 -23.33 -13.85
N ASN A 14 -35.00 -23.19 -13.44
CA ASN A 14 -35.50 -23.70 -12.14
C ASN A 14 -35.22 -25.20 -11.92
N GLU A 15 -35.07 -25.96 -12.98
CA GLU A 15 -34.76 -27.38 -12.96
C GLU A 15 -33.35 -27.68 -12.47
N TYR A 16 -32.36 -26.95 -12.97
CA TYR A 16 -30.96 -27.11 -12.56
C TYR A 16 -30.68 -26.65 -11.11
N LEU A 17 -31.38 -25.61 -10.65
CA LEU A 17 -31.32 -25.16 -9.26
C LEU A 17 -31.92 -26.18 -8.28
N ASN A 18 -32.95 -26.92 -8.72
CA ASN A 18 -33.54 -27.98 -7.89
C ASN A 18 -32.64 -29.21 -7.83
N GLU A 19 -32.02 -29.60 -8.95
CA GLU A 19 -31.03 -30.68 -8.98
C GLU A 19 -29.80 -30.36 -8.11
N LEU A 20 -29.31 -29.11 -8.14
CA LEU A 20 -28.21 -28.68 -7.28
C LEU A 20 -28.59 -28.63 -5.79
N LYS A 21 -29.84 -28.32 -5.48
CA LYS A 21 -30.34 -28.31 -4.08
C LYS A 21 -30.51 -29.72 -3.52
N GLU A 22 -30.76 -30.70 -4.36
CA GLU A 22 -30.89 -32.12 -3.99
C GLU A 22 -29.49 -32.79 -3.85
N GLN A 23 -28.40 -32.15 -4.33
CA GLN A 23 -27.06 -32.65 -4.14
C GLN A 23 -26.49 -32.18 -2.77
N ASP A 24 -25.92 -33.09 -2.01
CA ASP A 24 -25.27 -32.83 -0.72
C ASP A 24 -24.22 -31.70 -0.79
N ASN A 25 -23.76 -31.33 -1.99
CA ASN A 25 -22.72 -30.33 -2.23
C ASN A 25 -23.25 -28.89 -2.37
N TYR A 26 -24.56 -28.64 -2.40
CA TYR A 26 -25.10 -27.29 -2.65
C TYR A 26 -24.69 -26.27 -1.59
N GLU A 27 -24.79 -26.66 -0.33
CA GLU A 27 -24.43 -25.76 0.77
C GLU A 27 -22.91 -25.48 0.81
N GLU A 28 -22.10 -26.48 0.47
CA GLU A 28 -20.65 -26.34 0.35
C GLU A 28 -20.27 -25.39 -0.79
N ILE A 29 -20.87 -25.53 -1.96
CA ILE A 29 -20.65 -24.63 -3.11
C ILE A 29 -21.08 -23.19 -2.77
N LYS A 30 -22.18 -23.02 -2.05
CA LYS A 30 -22.67 -21.72 -1.59
C LYS A 30 -21.68 -21.08 -0.60
N GLU A 31 -21.16 -21.86 0.34
CA GLU A 31 -20.13 -21.39 1.30
C GLU A 31 -18.85 -20.93 0.57
N TYR A 32 -18.36 -21.71 -0.39
CA TYR A 32 -17.18 -21.33 -1.20
C TYR A 32 -17.42 -20.07 -2.01
N ARG A 33 -18.61 -19.92 -2.60
CA ARG A 33 -18.98 -18.70 -3.33
C ARG A 33 -18.99 -17.48 -2.42
N ASP A 34 -19.51 -17.61 -1.21
CA ASP A 34 -19.60 -16.49 -0.28
C ASP A 34 -18.20 -16.15 0.27
N LYS A 35 -17.34 -17.12 0.54
CA LYS A 35 -15.91 -16.92 0.84
C LYS A 35 -15.17 -16.22 -0.30
N LEU A 36 -15.45 -16.62 -1.55
CA LEU A 36 -14.82 -15.99 -2.71
C LEU A 36 -15.18 -14.50 -2.81
N LYS A 37 -16.44 -14.14 -2.58
CA LYS A 37 -16.86 -12.74 -2.53
C LYS A 37 -16.17 -11.94 -1.41
N GLU A 38 -16.00 -12.57 -0.25
CA GLU A 38 -15.26 -11.98 0.87
C GLU A 38 -13.79 -11.72 0.49
N TYR A 39 -13.13 -12.70 -0.12
CA TYR A 39 -11.74 -12.54 -0.59
C TYR A 39 -11.60 -11.46 -1.67
N GLU A 40 -12.52 -11.38 -2.60
CA GLU A 40 -12.54 -10.30 -3.60
C GLU A 40 -12.70 -8.92 -2.96
N ALA A 41 -13.54 -8.80 -1.93
CA ALA A 41 -13.68 -7.56 -1.17
C ALA A 41 -12.37 -7.20 -0.43
N HIS A 42 -11.72 -8.18 0.20
CA HIS A 42 -10.42 -8.00 0.85
C HIS A 42 -9.32 -7.57 -0.14
N LEU A 43 -9.29 -8.17 -1.33
CA LEU A 43 -8.33 -7.79 -2.37
C LEU A 43 -8.54 -6.35 -2.88
N ARG A 44 -9.80 -5.91 -3.02
CA ARG A 44 -10.10 -4.51 -3.40
C ARG A 44 -9.63 -3.52 -2.35
N ILE A 45 -9.83 -3.81 -1.06
CA ILE A 45 -9.36 -2.96 0.05
C ILE A 45 -7.83 -2.95 0.11
N CYS A 46 -7.20 -4.10 -0.06
CA CYS A 46 -5.75 -4.24 -0.02
C CYS A 46 -5.07 -3.45 -1.14
N GLY A 47 -5.62 -3.49 -2.36
CA GLY A 47 -5.02 -2.89 -3.55
C GLY A 47 -3.63 -3.47 -3.83
N GLU A 48 -2.64 -2.61 -4.05
CA GLU A 48 -1.24 -2.98 -4.29
C GLU A 48 -0.44 -3.26 -3.00
N ARG A 49 -1.05 -3.10 -1.84
CA ARG A 49 -0.41 -3.34 -0.54
C ARG A 49 -0.37 -4.84 -0.22
N ASN A 50 0.61 -5.26 0.58
CA ASN A 50 0.71 -6.65 1.03
C ASN A 50 -0.26 -7.00 2.17
N SER A 51 -0.84 -5.99 2.82
CA SER A 51 -1.74 -6.16 3.96
C SER A 51 -2.51 -4.88 4.26
N TYR A 52 -3.59 -5.02 5.02
CA TYR A 52 -4.31 -3.88 5.60
C TYR A 52 -4.90 -4.28 6.95
N SER A 53 -5.25 -3.30 7.78
CA SER A 53 -5.90 -3.54 9.07
C SER A 53 -7.41 -3.68 8.90
N LYS A 54 -8.02 -4.65 9.58
CA LYS A 54 -9.49 -4.82 9.59
C LYS A 54 -10.24 -3.66 10.26
N THR A 55 -9.58 -2.94 11.17
CA THR A 55 -10.16 -1.81 11.90
C THR A 55 -9.89 -0.46 11.26
N ASP A 56 -8.81 -0.37 10.48
CA ASP A 56 -8.41 0.83 9.73
C ASP A 56 -7.88 0.39 8.37
N HIS A 57 -8.75 0.42 7.36
CA HIS A 57 -8.45 -0.11 6.03
C HIS A 57 -7.32 0.65 5.31
N ASP A 58 -7.01 1.86 5.73
CA ASP A 58 -5.93 2.66 5.15
C ASP A 58 -4.57 2.33 5.76
N ALA A 59 -4.54 1.77 6.98
CA ALA A 59 -3.31 1.37 7.64
C ALA A 59 -2.76 0.05 7.08
N THR A 60 -1.44 -0.03 6.92
CA THR A 60 -0.72 -1.22 6.49
C THR A 60 0.08 -1.81 7.65
N PHE A 61 0.17 -3.14 7.74
CA PHE A 61 1.04 -3.77 8.73
C PHE A 61 2.51 -3.49 8.42
N MET A 62 3.19 -2.89 9.39
CA MET A 62 4.60 -2.51 9.29
C MET A 62 5.38 -3.01 10.47
N HIS A 63 6.64 -3.37 10.25
CA HIS A 63 7.58 -3.63 11.32
C HIS A 63 8.00 -2.28 11.91
N THR A 64 7.60 -2.01 13.16
CA THR A 64 8.02 -0.78 13.85
C THR A 64 9.48 -0.87 14.27
N LYS A 65 10.14 0.27 14.42
CA LYS A 65 11.48 0.33 15.02
C LYS A 65 11.44 -0.35 16.40
N GLU A 66 12.57 -0.94 16.79
CA GLU A 66 12.68 -1.59 18.10
C GLU A 66 12.29 -0.62 19.20
N ASP A 67 11.43 -1.10 20.11
CA ASP A 67 11.16 -0.38 21.34
C ASP A 67 12.43 -0.33 22.18
N TYR A 68 12.79 0.86 22.67
CA TYR A 68 13.98 1.06 23.49
C TYR A 68 14.06 0.13 24.71
N TYR A 69 12.93 -0.17 25.32
CA TYR A 69 12.84 -1.00 26.51
C TYR A 69 12.70 -2.49 26.19
N MET A 70 11.88 -2.85 25.21
CA MET A 70 11.58 -4.25 24.90
C MET A 70 12.56 -4.87 23.90
N LYS A 71 13.33 -4.05 23.18
CA LYS A 71 14.27 -4.44 22.11
C LYS A 71 13.67 -5.40 21.07
N THR A 72 12.37 -5.34 20.90
CA THR A 72 11.62 -6.16 19.95
C THR A 72 10.85 -5.25 19.00
N GLY A 73 11.07 -5.43 17.71
CA GLY A 73 10.22 -4.81 16.70
C GLY A 73 8.84 -5.46 16.73
N ILE A 74 7.80 -4.65 16.80
CA ILE A 74 6.42 -5.13 16.78
C ILE A 74 5.87 -4.94 15.37
N PHE A 75 5.23 -5.99 14.84
CA PHE A 75 4.51 -5.93 13.58
C PHE A 75 3.06 -5.51 13.86
N LYS A 76 2.70 -4.30 13.47
CA LYS A 76 1.37 -3.73 13.73
C LYS A 76 0.91 -2.80 12.61
N PRO A 77 -0.42 -2.53 12.51
CA PRO A 77 -0.93 -1.50 11.59
C PRO A 77 -0.34 -0.13 11.94
N ALA A 78 0.18 0.55 10.93
CA ALA A 78 0.82 1.85 11.10
C ALA A 78 0.82 2.63 9.79
N TYR A 79 1.23 3.90 9.89
CA TYR A 79 1.49 4.79 8.78
C TYR A 79 2.95 5.23 8.78
N ASN A 80 3.50 5.42 7.59
CA ASN A 80 4.79 6.07 7.40
C ASN A 80 4.54 7.57 7.27
N VAL A 81 4.94 8.34 8.27
CA VAL A 81 4.76 9.79 8.30
C VAL A 81 6.00 10.47 7.75
N GLN A 82 5.83 11.21 6.66
CA GLN A 82 6.87 11.99 6.01
C GLN A 82 6.76 13.45 6.43
N LEU A 83 7.89 14.07 6.75
CA LEU A 83 7.99 15.47 7.17
C LEU A 83 8.96 16.22 6.26
N GLY A 84 8.50 17.33 5.70
CA GLY A 84 9.36 18.33 5.06
C GLY A 84 9.71 19.41 6.06
N VAL A 85 11.00 19.58 6.33
CA VAL A 85 11.51 20.53 7.33
C VAL A 85 12.47 21.51 6.65
N SER A 86 12.39 22.79 6.98
CA SER A 86 13.36 23.84 6.62
C SER A 86 13.47 24.83 7.75
N ASP A 87 14.69 25.27 8.05
CA ASP A 87 14.97 26.27 9.06
C ASP A 87 14.27 25.97 10.41
N GLU A 88 14.33 24.70 10.85
CA GLU A 88 13.70 24.21 12.09
C GLU A 88 12.17 24.18 12.10
N TYR A 89 11.51 24.56 10.99
CA TYR A 89 10.05 24.51 10.85
C TYR A 89 9.60 23.31 10.03
N ILE A 90 8.50 22.67 10.47
CA ILE A 90 7.80 21.67 9.67
C ILE A 90 6.96 22.43 8.64
N LEU A 91 7.38 22.36 7.38
CA LEU A 91 6.66 22.99 6.27
C LEU A 91 5.51 22.12 5.79
N TYR A 92 5.71 20.82 5.72
CA TYR A 92 4.72 19.89 5.19
C TYR A 92 4.80 18.53 5.89
N ALA A 93 3.64 17.93 6.14
CA ALA A 93 3.55 16.60 6.73
C ALA A 93 2.51 15.77 5.98
N LYS A 94 2.81 14.50 5.74
CA LYS A 94 1.87 13.57 5.12
C LYS A 94 2.12 12.14 5.57
N ALA A 95 1.02 11.40 5.81
CA ALA A 95 1.06 9.97 6.14
C ALA A 95 0.85 9.13 4.88
N TYR A 96 1.56 8.02 4.80
CA TYR A 96 1.50 7.04 3.72
C TYR A 96 1.29 5.62 4.24
N PRO A 97 0.56 4.77 3.51
CA PRO A 97 0.43 3.36 3.86
C PRO A 97 1.66 2.52 3.47
N ASN A 98 2.63 3.09 2.76
CA ASN A 98 3.82 2.40 2.30
C ASN A 98 4.85 2.26 3.42
N PRO A 99 5.28 1.03 3.80
CA PRO A 99 6.26 0.83 4.87
C PRO A 99 7.64 1.42 4.60
N GLY A 100 8.06 1.45 3.33
CA GLY A 100 9.36 1.96 2.91
C GLY A 100 9.32 3.40 2.42
N ASP A 101 10.41 4.14 2.66
CA ASP A 101 10.50 5.56 2.31
C ASP A 101 10.65 5.80 0.81
N THR A 102 11.27 4.87 0.10
CA THR A 102 11.54 4.98 -1.34
C THR A 102 10.28 5.30 -2.16
N LEU A 103 9.16 4.64 -1.85
CA LEU A 103 7.90 4.82 -2.58
C LEU A 103 7.12 6.06 -2.13
N THR A 104 7.51 6.71 -1.04
CA THR A 104 6.82 7.90 -0.52
C THR A 104 7.43 9.21 -1.03
N PHE A 105 8.66 9.18 -1.55
CA PHE A 105 9.41 10.38 -1.93
C PHE A 105 8.74 11.20 -3.02
N ILE A 106 8.48 10.60 -4.19
CA ILE A 106 7.82 11.30 -5.30
C ILE A 106 6.42 11.75 -4.92
N PRO A 107 5.54 10.90 -4.34
CA PRO A 107 4.22 11.34 -3.88
C PRO A 107 4.26 12.45 -2.84
N PHE A 108 5.30 12.52 -2.01
CA PHE A 108 5.49 13.61 -1.06
C PHE A 108 5.84 14.92 -1.77
N LEU A 109 6.80 14.91 -2.69
CA LEU A 109 7.20 16.08 -3.48
C LEU A 109 6.04 16.61 -4.32
N GLU A 110 5.24 15.74 -4.94
CA GLU A 110 4.04 16.13 -5.69
C GLU A 110 2.99 16.79 -4.78
N SER A 111 2.79 16.24 -3.58
CA SER A 111 1.86 16.81 -2.62
C SER A 111 2.35 18.16 -2.09
N TYR A 112 3.66 18.28 -1.87
CA TYR A 112 4.31 19.56 -1.51
C TYR A 112 4.12 20.60 -2.61
N ARG A 113 4.43 20.26 -3.87
CA ARG A 113 4.22 21.13 -5.02
C ARG A 113 2.77 21.61 -5.13
N LYS A 114 1.81 20.70 -4.91
CA LYS A 114 0.38 21.03 -4.94
C LYS A 114 0.01 22.03 -3.84
N ALA A 115 0.63 21.96 -2.67
CA ALA A 115 0.38 22.85 -1.55
C ALA A 115 1.04 24.24 -1.71
N TYR A 116 2.27 24.28 -2.25
CA TYR A 116 3.10 25.48 -2.32
C TYR A 116 3.27 26.07 -3.73
N GLY A 117 2.76 25.41 -4.76
CA GLY A 117 2.86 25.85 -6.16
C GLY A 117 4.19 25.55 -6.84
N SER A 118 5.22 25.09 -6.11
CA SER A 118 6.55 24.79 -6.65
C SER A 118 7.21 23.64 -5.89
N TYR A 119 8.19 22.98 -6.53
CA TYR A 119 9.07 22.03 -5.86
C TYR A 119 10.10 22.75 -4.99
N PRO A 120 10.66 22.06 -3.96
CA PRO A 120 11.83 22.56 -3.25
C PRO A 120 13.03 22.59 -4.20
N LYS A 121 13.89 23.61 -4.10
CA LYS A 121 15.08 23.72 -4.95
C LYS A 121 16.09 22.62 -4.64
N THR A 122 16.35 22.39 -3.36
CA THR A 122 17.37 21.44 -2.88
C THR A 122 16.76 20.54 -1.83
N PRO A 123 16.03 19.45 -2.24
CA PRO A 123 15.56 18.46 -1.30
C PRO A 123 16.75 17.69 -0.71
N VAL A 124 16.77 17.54 0.61
CA VAL A 124 17.75 16.74 1.34
C VAL A 124 17.04 15.51 1.90
N ALA A 125 17.53 14.33 1.56
CA ALA A 125 16.92 13.07 1.95
C ALA A 125 17.96 12.06 2.46
N ASP A 126 17.57 11.18 3.35
CA ASP A 126 18.44 10.11 3.81
C ASP A 126 18.56 8.98 2.78
N ALA A 127 19.38 7.98 3.08
CA ALA A 127 19.62 6.87 2.17
C ALA A 127 18.37 5.96 1.96
N GLY A 128 17.39 6.01 2.85
CA GLY A 128 16.14 5.24 2.77
C GLY A 128 15.27 5.62 1.59
N TYR A 129 15.41 6.84 1.09
CA TYR A 129 14.71 7.32 -0.11
C TYR A 129 15.42 6.98 -1.43
N GLY A 130 16.62 6.36 -1.36
CA GLY A 130 17.48 6.13 -2.51
C GLY A 130 16.87 5.16 -3.52
N SER A 131 16.53 5.66 -4.71
CA SER A 131 16.24 4.87 -5.89
C SER A 131 16.64 5.63 -7.15
N TYR A 132 16.82 4.90 -8.23
CA TYR A 132 17.10 5.49 -9.54
C TYR A 132 15.96 6.40 -10.00
N GLU A 133 14.72 5.96 -9.78
CA GLU A 133 13.51 6.69 -10.14
C GLU A 133 13.42 8.03 -9.38
N ASN A 134 13.69 8.02 -8.06
CA ASN A 134 13.65 9.23 -7.23
C ASN A 134 14.71 10.24 -7.66
N TYR A 135 15.91 9.75 -8.00
CA TYR A 135 16.97 10.59 -8.52
C TYR A 135 16.59 11.20 -9.89
N LEU A 136 16.15 10.36 -10.82
CA LEU A 136 15.74 10.80 -12.16
C LEU A 136 14.61 11.83 -12.10
N TYR A 137 13.63 11.58 -11.24
CA TYR A 137 12.52 12.52 -11.00
C TYR A 137 13.01 13.90 -10.56
N CYS A 138 13.99 13.98 -9.65
CA CYS A 138 14.57 15.26 -9.24
C CYS A 138 15.30 15.96 -10.39
N VAL A 139 16.05 15.22 -11.20
CA VAL A 139 16.74 15.79 -12.38
C VAL A 139 15.75 16.35 -13.39
N GLU A 140 14.70 15.61 -13.72
CA GLU A 140 13.66 16.03 -14.68
C GLU A 140 12.92 17.29 -14.22
N HIS A 141 12.77 17.47 -12.91
CA HIS A 141 12.08 18.63 -12.32
C HIS A 141 13.06 19.73 -11.86
N GLN A 142 14.33 19.66 -12.26
CA GLN A 142 15.37 20.67 -11.98
C GLN A 142 15.59 20.88 -10.47
N MET A 143 15.47 19.83 -9.66
CA MET A 143 15.78 19.84 -8.23
C MET A 143 17.21 19.32 -8.00
N GLU A 144 17.95 19.99 -7.12
CA GLU A 144 19.26 19.54 -6.67
C GLU A 144 19.13 18.57 -5.50
N LEU A 145 18.93 17.28 -5.77
CA LEU A 145 18.81 16.28 -4.71
C LEU A 145 20.13 16.06 -4.00
N VAL A 146 20.16 16.33 -2.69
CA VAL A 146 21.25 15.96 -1.78
C VAL A 146 20.84 14.71 -1.02
N GLN A 147 21.49 13.59 -1.32
CA GLN A 147 21.16 12.30 -0.74
C GLN A 147 22.41 11.50 -0.41
N LYS A 148 22.36 10.81 0.73
CA LYS A 148 23.39 9.86 1.11
C LYS A 148 23.21 8.57 0.32
N PHE A 149 24.24 8.16 -0.44
CA PHE A 149 24.21 6.88 -1.13
C PHE A 149 24.43 5.72 -0.17
N LEU A 150 23.61 4.68 -0.30
CA LEU A 150 23.86 3.37 0.31
C LEU A 150 24.98 2.70 -0.52
N ILE A 151 26.23 2.77 -0.04
CA ILE A 151 27.31 1.96 -0.61
C ILE A 151 27.07 0.53 -0.09
N LEU A 152 26.48 -0.33 -0.91
CA LEU A 152 26.45 -1.76 -0.67
C LEU A 152 27.86 -2.31 -0.87
N VAL A 153 28.68 -2.26 0.16
CA VAL A 153 29.92 -3.05 0.18
C VAL A 153 29.49 -4.51 0.33
N ARG A 154 29.41 -5.22 -0.80
CA ARG A 154 29.35 -6.69 -0.76
C ARG A 154 30.68 -7.17 -0.20
N LYS A 155 30.66 -7.70 1.04
CA LYS A 155 31.73 -8.55 1.56
C LYS A 155 31.66 -9.92 0.94
#